data_e33f0c1c90e966c9e0ba8d44434fbbf4
#
_entry.id   e33f0c1c90e966c9e0ba8d44434fbbf4
#
_cell.length_a   1.000
_cell.length_b   1.000
_cell.length_c   1.000
_cell.angle_alpha   90.00
_cell.angle_beta   90.00
_cell.angle_gamma   90.00
#
_symmetry.space_group_name_H-M   'P 1'
#
loop_
_entity.id
_entity.type
_entity.pdbx_description
1 polymer ?
#
loop_
_entity_poly.entity_id
_entity_poly.type
_entity_poly.pdbx_seq_one_letter_code
_entity_poly.pdbx_strand_id
1 'polypeptide(L)'
;MLTTLRAVSISNGAATLLEQPTVPARREKLEDLPVSGTKRVLLAAPRGYCAGVDRAVIAVEKALERYGAPVYVRKQIVHNIHVVRELEGRGVIFVDEVEEVPEGSTIVFSAHGVSPRVVQEATDRELHAIDATCPLVTKVHREAVRFSGQDHHILLIGHEGHEEVEGT
;
A
#
# COMPACT_ATOMS: atom_id res chain seq x y z
N MET A 1 -4.29 -5.39 19.19
CA MET A 1 -5.40 -5.76 18.30
C MET A 1 -4.89 -6.82 17.33
N LEU A 2 -5.45 -8.02 17.37
CA LEU A 2 -5.09 -9.09 16.44
C LEU A 2 -5.85 -8.84 15.13
N THR A 3 -5.13 -8.42 14.09
CA THR A 3 -5.71 -8.25 12.76
C THR A 3 -5.85 -9.64 12.12
N THR A 4 -7.06 -10.05 11.86
CA THR A 4 -7.36 -11.37 11.29
C THR A 4 -7.10 -11.33 9.79
N LEU A 5 -6.21 -12.21 9.31
CA LEU A 5 -6.05 -12.48 7.87
C LEU A 5 -7.31 -13.20 7.36
N ARG A 6 -7.90 -12.71 6.28
CA ARG A 6 -9.03 -13.37 5.63
C ARG A 6 -8.64 -13.81 4.22
N ALA A 7 -9.01 -15.03 3.88
CA ALA A 7 -8.89 -15.54 2.52
C ALA A 7 -10.22 -15.38 1.79
N VAL A 8 -10.18 -14.85 0.59
CA VAL A 8 -11.35 -14.66 -0.28
C VAL A 8 -11.16 -15.50 -1.53
N SER A 9 -12.11 -16.36 -1.83
CA SER A 9 -12.17 -17.11 -3.08
C SER A 9 -13.14 -16.43 -4.03
N ILE A 10 -12.71 -16.16 -5.24
CA ILE A 10 -13.54 -15.57 -6.29
C ILE A 10 -13.75 -16.61 -7.38
N SER A 11 -15.02 -17.02 -7.57
CA SER A 11 -15.44 -17.84 -8.69
C SER A 11 -16.70 -17.23 -9.32
N ASN A 12 -16.73 -17.11 -10.64
CA ASN A 12 -17.88 -16.60 -11.42
C ASN A 12 -18.44 -15.25 -10.90
N GLY A 13 -17.56 -14.32 -10.47
CA GLY A 13 -17.97 -12.98 -10.02
C GLY A 13 -18.55 -12.90 -8.62
N ALA A 14 -18.59 -14.00 -7.85
CA ALA A 14 -19.01 -14.01 -6.47
C ALA A 14 -17.82 -14.24 -5.54
N ALA A 15 -17.63 -13.36 -4.54
CA ALA A 15 -16.59 -13.50 -3.52
C ALA A 15 -17.15 -14.26 -2.32
N THR A 16 -16.47 -15.33 -1.88
CA THR A 16 -16.83 -16.11 -0.71
C THR A 16 -15.71 -16.08 0.33
N LEU A 17 -16.05 -15.70 1.56
CA LEU A 17 -15.10 -15.72 2.68
C LEU A 17 -14.87 -17.18 3.13
N LEU A 18 -13.60 -17.56 3.26
CA LEU A 18 -13.22 -18.87 3.81
C LEU A 18 -12.94 -18.72 5.31
N GLU A 19 -13.61 -19.53 6.14
CA GLU A 19 -13.31 -19.62 7.57
C GLU A 19 -11.92 -20.23 7.79
N GLN A 20 -11.10 -19.58 8.62
CA GLN A 20 -9.75 -20.02 8.91
C GLN A 20 -9.68 -20.82 10.22
N PRO A 21 -8.85 -21.88 10.27
CA PRO A 21 -8.50 -22.52 11.53
C PRO A 21 -7.66 -21.56 12.39
N THR A 22 -8.04 -21.43 13.66
CA THR A 22 -7.29 -20.65 14.65
C THR A 22 -5.95 -21.33 14.95
N VAL A 23 -4.85 -20.71 14.49
CA VAL A 23 -3.49 -21.13 14.86
C VAL A 23 -3.13 -20.44 16.18
N PRO A 24 -2.81 -21.16 17.26
CA PRO A 24 -2.36 -20.55 18.49
C PRO A 24 -0.99 -19.88 18.29
N ALA A 25 -0.94 -18.56 18.47
CA ALA A 25 0.29 -17.80 18.44
C ALA A 25 1.12 -18.10 19.72
N ARG A 26 2.17 -18.91 19.60
CA ARG A 26 3.19 -19.03 20.63
C ARG A 26 4.05 -17.78 20.62
N ARG A 27 3.70 -16.79 21.44
CA ARG A 27 4.60 -15.66 21.77
C ARG A 27 5.52 -16.12 22.90
N GLU A 28 6.75 -16.47 22.59
CA GLU A 28 7.82 -16.43 23.59
C GLU A 28 8.07 -14.97 23.93
N LYS A 29 7.96 -14.62 25.22
CA LYS A 29 8.25 -13.26 25.66
C LYS A 29 9.73 -13.02 25.54
N LEU A 30 10.11 -11.98 24.80
CA LEU A 30 11.51 -11.53 24.62
C LEU A 30 12.19 -11.18 25.97
N GLU A 31 11.37 -11.01 27.03
CA GLU A 31 11.79 -10.64 28.39
C GLU A 31 12.50 -11.78 29.14
N ASP A 32 12.29 -13.04 28.70
CA ASP A 32 12.83 -14.23 29.38
C ASP A 32 14.19 -14.71 28.84
N LEU A 33 14.79 -13.98 27.89
CA LEU A 33 16.12 -14.34 27.37
C LEU A 33 17.22 -13.79 28.31
N PRO A 34 18.18 -14.64 28.76
CA PRO A 34 19.25 -14.19 29.62
C PRO A 34 20.14 -13.19 28.88
N VAL A 35 20.10 -11.93 29.32
CA VAL A 35 20.92 -10.85 28.77
C VAL A 35 22.26 -10.83 29.48
N SER A 36 23.21 -11.65 29.05
CA SER A 36 24.60 -11.62 29.53
C SER A 36 25.52 -11.29 28.35
N GLY A 37 26.26 -10.17 28.48
CA GLY A 37 27.32 -9.78 27.54
C GLY A 37 27.00 -8.56 26.66
N THR A 38 28.02 -8.07 25.96
CA THR A 38 27.94 -6.95 25.02
C THR A 38 27.04 -7.34 23.81
N LYS A 39 25.94 -6.64 23.65
CA LYS A 39 25.04 -6.86 22.50
C LYS A 39 25.72 -6.38 21.22
N ARG A 40 25.73 -7.21 20.17
CA ARG A 40 26.21 -6.85 18.83
C ARG A 40 25.01 -6.66 17.92
N VAL A 41 24.95 -5.52 17.25
CA VAL A 41 24.00 -5.28 16.16
C VAL A 41 24.72 -5.56 14.84
N LEU A 42 24.22 -6.52 14.07
CA LEU A 42 24.71 -6.84 12.73
C LEU A 42 23.80 -6.16 11.72
N LEU A 43 24.36 -5.27 10.91
CA LEU A 43 23.65 -4.62 9.82
C LEU A 43 23.82 -5.44 8.55
N ALA A 44 22.71 -5.87 7.95
CA ALA A 44 22.73 -6.51 6.65
C ALA A 44 23.19 -5.54 5.55
N ALA A 45 23.83 -6.07 4.52
CA ALA A 45 24.22 -5.35 3.32
C ALA A 45 23.96 -6.22 2.08
N PRO A 46 23.39 -5.69 0.97
CA PRO A 46 22.86 -4.31 0.86
C PRO A 46 21.64 -4.08 1.73
N ARG A 47 21.39 -2.84 2.10
CA ARG A 47 20.21 -2.43 2.89
C ARG A 47 19.67 -1.10 2.35
N GLY A 48 18.39 -0.84 2.59
CA GLY A 48 17.67 0.36 2.14
C GLY A 48 16.24 -0.01 1.77
N TYR A 49 15.59 0.88 1.09
CA TYR A 49 14.27 0.64 0.54
C TYR A 49 14.35 -0.28 -0.68
N CYS A 50 13.26 -0.96 -0.99
CA CYS A 50 13.13 -1.62 -2.29
C CYS A 50 12.90 -0.58 -3.39
N ALA A 51 13.15 -0.96 -4.64
CA ALA A 51 12.97 -0.05 -5.79
C ALA A 51 11.53 0.49 -5.91
N GLY A 52 10.52 -0.24 -5.43
CA GLY A 52 9.13 0.23 -5.41
C GLY A 52 8.91 1.38 -4.44
N VAL A 53 9.45 1.26 -3.22
CA VAL A 53 9.40 2.32 -2.21
C VAL A 53 10.18 3.56 -2.66
N ASP A 54 11.42 3.38 -3.13
CA ASP A 54 12.23 4.50 -3.64
C ASP A 54 11.49 5.25 -4.74
N ARG A 55 10.91 4.53 -5.69
CA ARG A 55 10.14 5.13 -6.79
C ARG A 55 8.95 5.93 -6.29
N ALA A 56 8.20 5.41 -5.32
CA ALA A 56 7.03 6.08 -4.79
C ALA A 56 7.40 7.38 -4.06
N VAL A 57 8.43 7.35 -3.23
CA VAL A 57 8.95 8.55 -2.55
C VAL A 57 9.44 9.59 -3.56
N ILE A 58 10.26 9.18 -4.54
CA ILE A 58 10.74 10.06 -5.61
C ILE A 58 9.59 10.67 -6.41
N ALA A 59 8.49 9.93 -6.64
CA ALA A 59 7.33 10.47 -7.36
C ALA A 59 6.70 11.64 -6.60
N VAL A 60 6.54 11.54 -5.27
CA VAL A 60 6.02 12.61 -4.42
C VAL A 60 6.98 13.81 -4.40
N GLU A 61 8.29 13.55 -4.25
CA GLU A 61 9.30 14.61 -4.25
C GLU A 61 9.28 15.40 -5.56
N LYS A 62 9.25 14.71 -6.70
CA LYS A 62 9.13 15.35 -8.02
C LYS A 62 7.82 16.09 -8.23
N ALA A 63 6.72 15.59 -7.64
CA ALA A 63 5.45 16.29 -7.66
C ALA A 63 5.56 17.63 -6.90
N LEU A 64 6.16 17.62 -5.70
CA LEU A 64 6.42 18.84 -4.94
C LEU A 64 7.32 19.82 -5.70
N GLU A 65 8.38 19.34 -6.34
CA GLU A 65 9.28 20.18 -7.14
C GLU A 65 8.58 20.82 -8.34
N ARG A 66 7.70 20.06 -9.00
CA ARG A 66 7.07 20.51 -10.26
C ARG A 66 5.84 21.37 -10.06
N TYR A 67 5.00 21.03 -9.08
CA TYR A 67 3.68 21.65 -8.87
C TYR A 67 3.63 22.52 -7.63
N GLY A 68 4.63 22.43 -6.74
CA GLY A 68 4.65 23.11 -5.45
C GLY A 68 3.75 22.45 -4.42
N ALA A 69 3.85 22.92 -3.20
CA ALA A 69 2.95 22.49 -2.13
C ALA A 69 1.59 23.25 -2.20
N PRO A 70 0.47 22.66 -1.79
CA PRO A 70 0.37 21.29 -1.29
C PRO A 70 0.30 20.24 -2.41
N VAL A 71 0.89 19.06 -2.16
CA VAL A 71 0.67 17.84 -2.94
C VAL A 71 -0.09 16.87 -2.04
N TYR A 72 -1.17 16.31 -2.55
CA TYR A 72 -1.99 15.35 -1.82
C TYR A 72 -1.52 13.93 -2.10
N VAL A 73 -1.56 13.05 -1.10
CA VAL A 73 -1.23 11.63 -1.25
C VAL A 73 -2.37 10.82 -0.63
N ARG A 74 -2.99 9.95 -1.43
CA ARG A 74 -4.05 9.08 -0.92
C ARG A 74 -3.44 7.97 -0.07
N LYS A 75 -3.92 7.85 1.17
CA LYS A 75 -3.38 6.96 2.21
C LYS A 75 -1.89 7.25 2.46
N GLN A 76 -1.18 6.30 3.02
CA GLN A 76 0.28 6.43 3.18
C GLN A 76 0.98 6.06 1.88
N ILE A 77 1.94 6.86 1.44
CA ILE A 77 2.72 6.55 0.24
C ILE A 77 3.45 5.21 0.36
N VAL A 78 3.91 4.91 1.56
CA VAL A 78 4.51 3.66 2.02
C VAL A 78 4.26 3.51 3.52
N HIS A 79 4.21 2.28 4.03
CA HIS A 79 4.00 2.02 5.46
C HIS A 79 5.27 2.31 6.29
N ASN A 80 5.71 3.57 6.28
CA ASN A 80 6.86 4.04 7.05
C ASN A 80 6.59 5.43 7.61
N ILE A 81 6.34 5.49 8.93
CA ILE A 81 5.98 6.74 9.62
C ILE A 81 7.07 7.82 9.51
N HIS A 82 8.35 7.46 9.38
CA HIS A 82 9.42 8.44 9.22
C HIS A 82 9.35 9.12 7.87
N VAL A 83 9.10 8.34 6.80
CA VAL A 83 8.90 8.87 5.43
C VAL A 83 7.66 9.76 5.39
N VAL A 84 6.55 9.31 5.98
CA VAL A 84 5.31 10.10 6.04
C VAL A 84 5.55 11.45 6.69
N ARG A 85 6.15 11.49 7.89
CA ARG A 85 6.43 12.74 8.62
C ARG A 85 7.40 13.67 7.89
N GLU A 86 8.40 13.11 7.21
CA GLU A 86 9.32 13.90 6.42
C GLU A 86 8.61 14.61 5.27
N LEU A 87 7.76 13.89 4.54
CA LEU A 87 6.98 14.44 3.42
C LEU A 87 5.94 15.45 3.90
N GLU A 88 5.27 15.22 5.03
CA GLU A 88 4.38 16.20 5.68
C GLU A 88 5.12 17.51 5.98
N GLY A 89 6.32 17.42 6.53
CA GLY A 89 7.17 18.59 6.79
C GLY A 89 7.56 19.38 5.54
N ARG A 90 7.44 18.78 4.36
CA ARG A 90 7.71 19.39 3.04
C ARG A 90 6.45 19.88 2.32
N GLY A 91 5.28 19.78 2.96
CA GLY A 91 4.01 20.26 2.42
C GLY A 91 3.17 19.22 1.69
N VAL A 92 3.40 17.94 1.95
CA VAL A 92 2.50 16.86 1.54
C VAL A 92 1.34 16.77 2.51
N ILE A 93 0.13 16.58 2.00
CA ILE A 93 -1.08 16.33 2.77
C ILE A 93 -1.57 14.92 2.47
N PHE A 94 -1.55 14.06 3.49
CA PHE A 94 -2.09 12.71 3.36
C PHE A 94 -3.60 12.74 3.62
N VAL A 95 -4.36 12.14 2.73
CA VAL A 95 -5.83 12.05 2.78
C VAL A 95 -6.27 10.59 2.72
N ASP A 96 -7.41 10.30 3.29
CA ASP A 96 -7.96 8.95 3.24
C ASP A 96 -8.69 8.70 1.91
N GLU A 97 -9.47 9.67 1.45
CA GLU A 97 -10.26 9.52 0.25
C GLU A 97 -10.05 10.70 -0.73
N VAL A 98 -10.36 10.45 -2.00
CA VAL A 98 -10.17 11.43 -3.08
C VAL A 98 -11.05 12.67 -2.91
N GLU A 99 -12.20 12.49 -2.29
CA GLU A 99 -13.17 13.57 -2.02
C GLU A 99 -12.63 14.68 -1.10
N GLU A 100 -11.64 14.37 -0.29
CA GLU A 100 -10.97 15.32 0.60
C GLU A 100 -10.05 16.29 -0.14
N VAL A 101 -9.69 15.93 -1.39
CA VAL A 101 -8.76 16.72 -2.20
C VAL A 101 -9.51 17.84 -2.93
N PRO A 102 -9.08 19.11 -2.84
CA PRO A 102 -9.68 20.19 -3.62
C PRO A 102 -9.57 19.92 -5.13
N GLU A 103 -10.62 20.25 -5.88
CA GLU A 103 -10.66 20.10 -7.33
C GLU A 103 -9.48 20.77 -8.02
N GLY A 104 -8.97 20.16 -9.08
CA GLY A 104 -7.82 20.65 -9.83
C GLY A 104 -6.47 20.50 -9.14
N SER A 105 -6.43 19.96 -7.92
CA SER A 105 -5.18 19.75 -7.17
C SER A 105 -4.38 18.55 -7.67
N THR A 106 -3.11 18.47 -7.27
CA THR A 106 -2.25 17.32 -7.58
C THR A 106 -2.39 16.25 -6.49
N ILE A 107 -2.72 15.02 -6.90
CA ILE A 107 -2.79 13.85 -6.04
C ILE A 107 -1.79 12.76 -6.52
N VAL A 108 -1.14 12.09 -5.57
CA VAL A 108 -0.29 10.92 -5.83
C VAL A 108 -0.95 9.67 -5.24
N PHE A 109 -1.10 8.64 -6.05
CA PHE A 109 -1.53 7.33 -5.59
C PHE A 109 -0.36 6.55 -5.03
N SER A 110 -0.58 5.83 -3.93
CA SER A 110 0.47 5.14 -3.17
C SER A 110 1.12 3.99 -3.93
N ALA A 111 2.24 3.49 -3.39
CA ALA A 111 2.93 2.32 -3.93
C ALA A 111 2.06 1.05 -3.97
N HIS A 112 1.03 0.99 -3.14
CA HIS A 112 0.11 -0.16 -3.00
C HIS A 112 -0.85 -0.30 -4.19
N GLY A 113 -0.99 0.75 -5.02
CA GLY A 113 -1.98 0.82 -6.08
C GLY A 113 -3.35 1.25 -5.56
N VAL A 114 -4.24 1.50 -6.49
CA VAL A 114 -5.61 1.91 -6.21
C VAL A 114 -6.59 1.16 -7.11
N SER A 115 -7.84 1.08 -6.69
CA SER A 115 -8.89 0.49 -7.52
C SER A 115 -9.22 1.39 -8.73
N PRO A 116 -9.75 0.83 -9.83
CA PRO A 116 -10.22 1.62 -10.97
C PRO A 116 -11.25 2.70 -10.60
N ARG A 117 -12.07 2.45 -9.57
CA ARG A 117 -13.04 3.42 -9.05
C ARG A 117 -12.35 4.68 -8.55
N VAL A 118 -11.26 4.55 -7.78
CA VAL A 118 -10.49 5.69 -7.25
C VAL A 118 -9.87 6.52 -8.37
N VAL A 119 -9.40 5.86 -9.43
CA VAL A 119 -8.87 6.56 -10.63
C VAL A 119 -9.97 7.36 -11.32
N GLN A 120 -11.18 6.78 -11.44
CA GLN A 120 -12.32 7.47 -12.04
C GLN A 120 -12.75 8.67 -11.19
N GLU A 121 -12.87 8.52 -9.87
CA GLU A 121 -13.19 9.61 -8.94
C GLU A 121 -12.20 10.77 -9.04
N ALA A 122 -10.90 10.48 -9.13
CA ALA A 122 -9.90 11.53 -9.34
C ALA A 122 -10.06 12.24 -10.69
N THR A 123 -10.43 11.50 -11.73
CA THR A 123 -10.68 12.05 -13.06
C THR A 123 -11.92 12.96 -13.08
N ASP A 124 -13.01 12.51 -12.45
CA ASP A 124 -14.27 13.24 -12.39
C ASP A 124 -14.13 14.57 -11.60
N ARG A 125 -13.17 14.64 -10.70
CA ARG A 125 -12.82 15.84 -9.92
C ARG A 125 -11.71 16.69 -10.57
N GLU A 126 -11.34 16.38 -11.79
CA GLU A 126 -10.28 17.09 -12.54
C GLU A 126 -8.93 17.12 -11.80
N LEU A 127 -8.63 16.12 -10.95
CA LEU A 127 -7.38 16.06 -10.21
C LEU A 127 -6.23 15.68 -11.14
N HIS A 128 -5.07 16.29 -10.89
CA HIS A 128 -3.84 15.91 -11.55
C HIS A 128 -3.23 14.67 -10.88
N ALA A 129 -3.69 13.50 -11.30
CA ALA A 129 -3.31 12.23 -10.68
C ALA A 129 -1.94 11.72 -11.17
N ILE A 130 -1.07 11.37 -10.24
CA ILE A 130 0.25 10.76 -10.47
C ILE A 130 0.21 9.35 -9.87
N ASP A 131 0.39 8.34 -10.70
CA ASP A 131 0.42 6.94 -10.27
C ASP A 131 1.84 6.53 -9.84
N ALA A 132 2.04 6.32 -8.53
CA ALA A 132 3.27 5.81 -7.96
C ALA A 132 3.23 4.31 -7.63
N THR A 133 2.24 3.57 -8.14
CA THR A 133 2.09 2.13 -7.93
C THR A 133 3.39 1.38 -8.24
N CYS A 134 3.77 0.49 -7.34
CA CYS A 134 4.91 -0.39 -7.52
C CYS A 134 4.71 -1.28 -8.76
N PRO A 135 5.71 -1.39 -9.66
CA PRO A 135 5.59 -2.25 -10.84
C PRO A 135 5.27 -3.72 -10.53
N LEU A 136 5.66 -4.21 -9.35
CA LEU A 136 5.32 -5.57 -8.93
C LEU A 136 3.83 -5.68 -8.57
N VAL A 137 3.26 -4.67 -7.93
CA VAL A 137 1.81 -4.60 -7.65
C VAL A 137 1.03 -4.53 -8.97
N THR A 138 1.44 -3.66 -9.89
CA THR A 138 0.85 -3.59 -11.24
C THR A 138 0.90 -4.93 -11.96
N LYS A 139 1.97 -5.71 -11.79
CA LYS A 139 2.09 -7.06 -12.36
C LYS A 139 1.04 -7.99 -11.76
N VAL A 140 0.85 -7.98 -10.44
CA VAL A 140 -0.17 -8.78 -9.75
C VAL A 140 -1.57 -8.45 -10.28
N HIS A 141 -1.91 -7.16 -10.40
CA HIS A 141 -3.20 -6.74 -10.94
C HIS A 141 -3.43 -7.27 -12.37
N ARG A 142 -2.43 -7.16 -13.24
CA ARG A 142 -2.50 -7.67 -14.62
C ARG A 142 -2.65 -9.19 -14.68
N GLU A 143 -1.98 -9.91 -13.81
CA GLU A 143 -2.10 -11.37 -13.72
C GLU A 143 -3.48 -11.78 -13.20
N ALA A 144 -4.04 -11.08 -12.21
CA ALA A 144 -5.38 -11.32 -11.73
C ALA A 144 -6.43 -11.16 -12.85
N VAL A 145 -6.37 -10.05 -13.60
CA VAL A 145 -7.24 -9.81 -14.76
C VAL A 145 -7.07 -10.91 -15.82
N ARG A 146 -5.83 -11.27 -16.14
CA ARG A 146 -5.55 -12.30 -17.16
C ARG A 146 -6.11 -13.66 -16.77
N PHE A 147 -5.87 -14.10 -15.54
CA PHE A 147 -6.32 -15.41 -15.08
C PHE A 147 -7.82 -15.46 -14.86
N SER A 148 -8.44 -14.36 -14.40
CA SER A 148 -9.90 -14.25 -14.33
C SER A 148 -10.55 -14.40 -15.71
N GLY A 149 -9.96 -13.77 -16.75
CA GLY A 149 -10.43 -13.90 -18.13
C GLY A 149 -10.21 -15.29 -18.75
N GLN A 150 -9.43 -16.15 -18.11
CA GLN A 150 -9.16 -17.54 -18.51
C GLN A 150 -9.96 -18.56 -17.67
N ASP A 151 -10.93 -18.09 -16.88
CA ASP A 151 -11.78 -18.91 -15.99
C ASP A 151 -10.98 -19.68 -14.91
N HIS A 152 -9.83 -19.14 -14.50
CA HIS A 152 -9.08 -19.69 -13.37
C HIS A 152 -9.69 -19.25 -12.05
N HIS A 153 -9.63 -20.14 -11.05
CA HIS A 153 -9.94 -19.75 -9.66
C HIS A 153 -8.81 -18.90 -9.12
N ILE A 154 -9.15 -17.71 -8.61
CA ILE A 154 -8.20 -16.81 -7.97
C ILE A 154 -8.45 -16.84 -6.46
N LEU A 155 -7.41 -17.13 -5.69
CA LEU A 155 -7.42 -17.05 -4.25
C LEU A 155 -6.61 -15.82 -3.82
N LEU A 156 -7.31 -14.80 -3.30
CA LEU A 156 -6.71 -13.59 -2.76
C LEU A 156 -6.61 -13.70 -1.24
N ILE A 157 -5.39 -13.60 -0.70
CA ILE A 157 -5.12 -13.67 0.73
C ILE A 157 -4.58 -12.31 1.18
N GLY A 158 -5.27 -11.65 2.12
CA GLY A 158 -4.89 -10.34 2.62
C GLY A 158 -5.79 -9.86 3.76
N HIS A 159 -5.55 -8.63 4.21
CA HIS A 159 -6.40 -7.97 5.20
C HIS A 159 -7.55 -7.26 4.48
N GLU A 160 -8.76 -7.44 4.99
CA GLU A 160 -9.94 -6.70 4.52
C GLU A 160 -9.72 -5.19 4.69
N GLY A 161 -10.00 -4.40 3.65
CA GLY A 161 -9.80 -2.95 3.64
C GLY A 161 -8.35 -2.52 3.39
N HIS A 162 -7.42 -3.44 3.12
CA HIS A 162 -6.07 -3.06 2.70
C HIS A 162 -6.06 -2.65 1.23
N GLU A 163 -5.39 -1.55 0.92
CA GLU A 163 -5.38 -0.93 -0.41
C GLU A 163 -4.94 -1.87 -1.54
N GLU A 164 -3.93 -2.70 -1.32
CA GLU A 164 -3.49 -3.71 -2.31
C GLU A 164 -4.56 -4.77 -2.57
N VAL A 165 -5.34 -5.13 -1.55
CA VAL A 165 -6.43 -6.11 -1.68
C VAL A 165 -7.58 -5.48 -2.46
N GLU A 166 -7.96 -4.26 -2.12
CA GLU A 166 -9.02 -3.52 -2.81
C GLU A 166 -8.63 -3.23 -4.28
N GLY A 167 -7.39 -2.84 -4.53
CA GLY A 167 -6.87 -2.58 -5.86
C GLY A 167 -6.84 -3.82 -6.76
N THR A 168 -6.57 -4.99 -6.17
CA THR A 168 -6.55 -6.28 -6.89
C THR A 168 -7.93 -6.83 -7.13
#